data_3d69a5a8967f9f83b1d30ce44ae28172
#
_entry.id   3d69a5a8967f9f83b1d30ce44ae28172
#
_cell.length_a   1.000
_cell.length_b   1.000
_cell.length_c   1.000
_cell.angle_alpha   90.00
_cell.angle_beta   90.00
_cell.angle_gamma   90.00
#
_symmetry.space_group_name_H-M   'P 1'
#
loop_
_entity.id
_entity.type
_entity.pdbx_description
1 polymer ?
#
loop_
_entity_poly.entity_id
_entity_poly.type
_entity_poly.pdbx_seq_one_letter_code
_entity_poly.pdbx_strand_id
1 'polypeptide(L)'
;MGGNPLGQSPGNMNYNWDWSLLFREPYLGFLVSGLRTTVLIAVLAWAIAFTLGSLLGIARTAPLRPLRALATVYVELFRGVPLLVQFFLWFFVVPEIVPRDWGRWLKRDLPDPEFWTAVVALGFYTACRVAEQVRAGIQSLSRGMLNAALATGLSLPRAYLYILLPLAYRLLIPIFTSEFLTIFKNSSLALTIGAAELTAQSRQIESFTFHGFEAFTAATMLYLAITLTVIFIMRSLEHRFRIPGMLGQGGR
;
A
#
# COMPACT_ATOMS: atom_id res chain seq x y z
N MET A 1 4.59 -60.40 26.20
CA MET A 1 3.33 -60.00 25.53
C MET A 1 2.96 -58.63 26.06
N GLY A 2 3.44 -57.61 25.41
CA GLY A 2 3.20 -56.20 25.75
C GLY A 2 2.35 -55.59 24.64
N GLY A 3 1.05 -55.47 24.89
CA GLY A 3 0.15 -54.77 23.98
C GLY A 3 0.46 -53.26 23.98
N ASN A 4 0.61 -52.72 22.80
CA ASN A 4 0.81 -51.29 22.56
C ASN A 4 -0.51 -50.56 22.90
N PRO A 5 -0.57 -49.71 23.97
CA PRO A 5 -1.79 -49.00 24.35
C PRO A 5 -2.11 -47.77 23.50
N LEU A 6 -1.35 -47.52 22.40
CA LEU A 6 -1.54 -46.35 21.56
C LEU A 6 -1.99 -46.75 20.13
N GLY A 7 -2.94 -47.69 20.04
CA GLY A 7 -3.63 -48.00 18.78
C GLY A 7 -4.66 -46.90 18.39
N GLN A 8 -4.30 -45.65 18.50
CA GLN A 8 -5.02 -44.61 17.80
C GLN A 8 -4.45 -44.55 16.39
N SER A 9 -5.15 -45.18 15.45
CA SER A 9 -5.02 -44.81 14.04
C SER A 9 -5.05 -43.28 13.92
N PRO A 10 -4.20 -42.64 13.08
CA PRO A 10 -4.34 -41.23 12.81
C PRO A 10 -5.77 -41.02 12.30
N GLY A 11 -6.62 -40.49 13.17
CA GLY A 11 -8.00 -40.25 12.85
C GLY A 11 -8.03 -39.40 11.59
N ASN A 12 -8.69 -39.90 10.55
CA ASN A 12 -9.08 -39.07 9.43
C ASN A 12 -9.79 -37.86 10.03
N MET A 13 -9.11 -36.73 10.08
CA MET A 13 -9.75 -35.45 10.38
C MET A 13 -10.66 -35.18 9.19
N ASN A 14 -11.89 -35.73 9.24
CA ASN A 14 -12.92 -35.43 8.26
C ASN A 14 -13.36 -34.01 8.50
N TYR A 15 -12.62 -33.05 7.86
CA TYR A 15 -13.05 -31.66 7.84
C TYR A 15 -14.38 -31.58 7.08
N ASN A 16 -15.38 -31.00 7.75
CA ASN A 16 -16.71 -30.84 7.14
C ASN A 16 -16.74 -29.58 6.31
N TRP A 17 -16.60 -29.73 4.99
CA TRP A 17 -16.61 -28.63 4.04
C TRP A 17 -18.02 -28.01 3.91
N ASP A 18 -18.15 -26.70 4.17
CA ASP A 18 -19.39 -25.95 3.93
C ASP A 18 -19.12 -24.64 3.18
N TRP A 19 -18.94 -24.74 1.88
CA TRP A 19 -18.78 -23.57 1.01
C TRP A 19 -20.04 -22.71 0.93
N SER A 20 -21.22 -23.26 1.23
CA SER A 20 -22.48 -22.51 1.23
C SER A 20 -22.54 -21.46 2.36
N LEU A 21 -21.75 -21.67 3.42
CA LEU A 21 -21.60 -20.74 4.53
C LEU A 21 -21.24 -19.32 4.07
N LEU A 22 -20.36 -19.21 3.10
CA LEU A 22 -19.87 -17.91 2.60
C LEU A 22 -20.96 -17.04 1.94
N PHE A 23 -22.06 -17.66 1.51
CA PHE A 23 -23.19 -16.99 0.86
C PHE A 23 -24.35 -16.71 1.81
N ARG A 24 -24.24 -17.14 3.08
CA ARG A 24 -25.26 -16.88 4.10
C ARG A 24 -24.96 -15.55 4.82
N GLU A 25 -26.00 -14.84 5.21
CA GLU A 25 -25.86 -13.71 6.12
C GLU A 25 -25.58 -14.23 7.55
N PRO A 26 -24.67 -13.56 8.31
CA PRO A 26 -24.00 -12.29 8.02
C PRO A 26 -22.66 -12.41 7.27
N TYR A 27 -22.21 -13.62 6.90
CA TYR A 27 -20.84 -13.88 6.43
C TYR A 27 -20.57 -13.27 5.07
N LEU A 28 -21.55 -13.30 4.16
CA LEU A 28 -21.43 -12.59 2.88
C LEU A 28 -21.24 -11.08 3.10
N GLY A 29 -22.01 -10.51 4.04
CA GLY A 29 -21.89 -9.11 4.43
C GLY A 29 -20.48 -8.78 4.97
N PHE A 30 -19.86 -9.67 5.75
CA PHE A 30 -18.49 -9.50 6.25
C PHE A 30 -17.48 -9.48 5.10
N LEU A 31 -17.56 -10.40 4.15
CA LEU A 31 -16.66 -10.43 2.99
C LEU A 31 -16.78 -9.17 2.11
N VAL A 32 -18.01 -8.74 1.85
CA VAL A 32 -18.27 -7.53 1.03
C VAL A 32 -17.80 -6.26 1.75
N SER A 33 -18.11 -6.12 3.04
CA SER A 33 -17.66 -4.96 3.84
C SER A 33 -16.13 -4.93 3.97
N GLY A 34 -15.50 -6.09 4.24
CA GLY A 34 -14.05 -6.22 4.32
C GLY A 34 -13.36 -5.88 3.00
N LEU A 35 -13.90 -6.36 1.87
CA LEU A 35 -13.42 -6.02 0.53
C LEU A 35 -13.48 -4.51 0.27
N ARG A 36 -14.63 -3.88 0.59
CA ARG A 36 -14.80 -2.43 0.47
C ARG A 36 -13.79 -1.67 1.32
N THR A 37 -13.59 -2.05 2.58
CA THR A 37 -12.64 -1.42 3.49
C THR A 37 -11.21 -1.55 2.98
N THR A 38 -10.80 -2.75 2.51
CA THR A 38 -9.50 -2.98 1.88
C THR A 38 -9.26 -2.03 0.70
N VAL A 39 -10.22 -1.92 -0.21
CA VAL A 39 -10.12 -1.05 -1.39
C VAL A 39 -10.03 0.42 -0.98
N LEU A 40 -10.87 0.86 -0.04
CA LEU A 40 -10.85 2.25 0.44
C LEU A 40 -9.53 2.60 1.12
N ILE A 41 -9.03 1.76 2.04
CA ILE A 41 -7.71 1.96 2.67
C ILE A 41 -6.63 2.07 1.59
N ALA A 42 -6.58 1.15 0.65
CA ALA A 42 -5.55 1.13 -0.38
C ALA A 42 -5.58 2.38 -1.28
N VAL A 43 -6.76 2.79 -1.76
CA VAL A 43 -6.91 3.95 -2.64
C VAL A 43 -6.58 5.26 -1.92
N LEU A 44 -7.08 5.45 -0.69
CA LEU A 44 -6.81 6.65 0.09
C LEU A 44 -5.35 6.73 0.53
N ALA A 45 -4.78 5.62 0.98
CA ALA A 45 -3.35 5.54 1.30
C ALA A 45 -2.47 5.81 0.07
N TRP A 46 -2.86 5.31 -1.12
CA TRP A 46 -2.16 5.63 -2.36
C TRP A 46 -2.23 7.12 -2.72
N ALA A 47 -3.37 7.77 -2.55
CA ALA A 47 -3.50 9.20 -2.80
C ALA A 47 -2.53 10.02 -1.93
N ILE A 48 -2.43 9.67 -0.63
CA ILE A 48 -1.45 10.28 0.28
C ILE A 48 -0.02 9.95 -0.17
N ALA A 49 0.26 8.67 -0.43
CA ALA A 49 1.60 8.20 -0.79
C ALA A 49 2.10 8.83 -2.09
N PHE A 50 1.26 8.89 -3.10
CA PHE A 50 1.62 9.46 -4.40
C PHE A 50 1.86 10.97 -4.30
N THR A 51 0.99 11.70 -3.61
CA THR A 51 1.09 13.16 -3.46
C THR A 51 2.31 13.52 -2.59
N LEU A 52 2.38 13.01 -1.37
CA LEU A 52 3.46 13.31 -0.44
C LEU A 52 4.80 12.78 -0.95
N GLY A 53 4.84 11.54 -1.45
CA GLY A 53 6.04 10.94 -2.00
C GLY A 53 6.57 11.67 -3.22
N SER A 54 5.70 12.15 -4.12
CA SER A 54 6.10 12.98 -5.25
C SER A 54 6.75 14.28 -4.80
N LEU A 55 6.13 15.00 -3.86
CA LEU A 55 6.67 16.25 -3.31
C LEU A 55 8.03 16.02 -2.66
N LEU A 56 8.17 14.99 -1.84
CA LEU A 56 9.43 14.62 -1.19
C LEU A 56 10.51 14.19 -2.19
N GLY A 57 10.14 13.39 -3.20
CA GLY A 57 11.07 12.95 -4.24
C GLY A 57 11.61 14.12 -5.06
N ILE A 58 10.76 15.06 -5.45
CA ILE A 58 11.15 16.30 -6.13
C ILE A 58 12.03 17.16 -5.22
N ALA A 59 11.64 17.33 -3.94
CA ALA A 59 12.41 18.09 -2.96
C ALA A 59 13.83 17.56 -2.79
N ARG A 60 14.03 16.24 -2.84
CA ARG A 60 15.35 15.60 -2.76
C ARG A 60 16.24 15.82 -3.98
N THR A 61 15.69 16.24 -5.11
CA THR A 61 16.47 16.64 -6.30
C THR A 61 16.67 18.13 -6.41
N ALA A 62 15.95 18.94 -5.62
CA ALA A 62 16.02 20.40 -5.66
C ALA A 62 17.40 20.92 -5.17
N PRO A 63 17.85 22.12 -5.65
CA PRO A 63 19.11 22.72 -5.24
C PRO A 63 19.10 23.25 -3.80
N LEU A 64 17.91 23.41 -3.18
CA LEU A 64 17.75 23.95 -1.83
C LEU A 64 18.15 22.92 -0.77
N ARG A 65 19.32 23.12 -0.12
CA ARG A 65 19.87 22.20 0.88
C ARG A 65 18.92 21.88 2.05
N PRO A 66 18.22 22.85 2.68
CA PRO A 66 17.37 22.56 3.82
C PRO A 66 16.14 21.70 3.41
N LEU A 67 15.55 21.98 2.24
CA LEU A 67 14.42 21.20 1.73
C LEU A 67 14.82 19.75 1.42
N ARG A 68 15.98 19.58 0.81
CA ARG A 68 16.56 18.26 0.55
C ARG A 68 16.83 17.49 1.84
N ALA A 69 17.40 18.16 2.85
CA ALA A 69 17.71 17.54 4.15
C ALA A 69 16.42 17.07 4.84
N LEU A 70 15.39 17.91 4.94
CA LEU A 70 14.11 17.54 5.54
C LEU A 70 13.45 16.34 4.83
N ALA A 71 13.41 16.36 3.50
CA ALA A 71 12.86 15.26 2.72
C ALA A 71 13.69 13.97 2.89
N THR A 72 15.00 14.08 3.04
CA THR A 72 15.88 12.92 3.27
C THR A 72 15.64 12.34 4.67
N VAL A 73 15.55 13.17 5.71
CA VAL A 73 15.24 12.71 7.08
C VAL A 73 13.92 11.97 7.13
N TYR A 74 12.88 12.51 6.49
CA TYR A 74 11.60 11.82 6.40
C TYR A 74 11.74 10.42 5.78
N VAL A 75 12.36 10.34 4.61
CA VAL A 75 12.49 9.07 3.87
C VAL A 75 13.29 8.04 4.66
N GLU A 76 14.43 8.42 5.25
CA GLU A 76 15.26 7.50 6.04
C GLU A 76 14.53 7.03 7.31
N LEU A 77 13.78 7.93 7.98
CA LEU A 77 13.00 7.59 9.18
C LEU A 77 11.92 6.55 8.85
N PHE A 78 11.06 6.85 7.87
CA PHE A 78 9.94 5.98 7.53
C PHE A 78 10.36 4.67 6.85
N ARG A 79 11.46 4.68 6.10
CA ARG A 79 12.02 3.48 5.48
C ARG A 79 12.68 2.55 6.50
N GLY A 80 13.25 3.11 7.56
CA GLY A 80 13.97 2.36 8.60
C GLY A 80 13.07 1.58 9.55
N VAL A 81 11.77 1.91 9.63
CA VAL A 81 10.82 1.29 10.56
C VAL A 81 9.88 0.35 9.81
N PRO A 82 9.73 -0.93 10.23
CA PRO A 82 8.78 -1.86 9.63
C PRO A 82 7.33 -1.32 9.65
N LEU A 83 6.58 -1.56 8.59
CA LEU A 83 5.19 -1.05 8.46
C LEU A 83 4.30 -1.46 9.63
N LEU A 84 4.40 -2.72 10.10
CA LEU A 84 3.61 -3.20 11.23
C LEU A 84 3.88 -2.39 12.50
N VAL A 85 5.14 -2.05 12.76
CA VAL A 85 5.53 -1.21 13.90
C VAL A 85 4.98 0.21 13.74
N GLN A 86 4.94 0.73 12.51
CA GLN A 86 4.33 2.02 12.24
C GLN A 86 2.82 2.02 12.51
N PHE A 87 2.08 0.96 12.17
CA PHE A 87 0.66 0.84 12.55
C PHE A 87 0.47 0.98 14.07
N PHE A 88 1.28 0.26 14.86
CA PHE A 88 1.21 0.35 16.33
C PHE A 88 1.60 1.74 16.85
N LEU A 89 2.63 2.36 16.27
CA LEU A 89 3.05 3.70 16.64
C LEU A 89 1.94 4.72 16.38
N TRP A 90 1.35 4.71 15.20
CA TRP A 90 0.30 5.65 14.83
C TRP A 90 -0.98 5.45 15.66
N PHE A 91 -1.35 4.21 15.96
CA PHE A 91 -2.60 3.90 16.66
C PHE A 91 -2.47 4.03 18.18
N PHE A 92 -1.39 3.52 18.78
CA PHE A 92 -1.25 3.49 20.23
C PHE A 92 -0.41 4.63 20.79
N VAL A 93 0.65 5.06 20.09
CA VAL A 93 1.62 6.01 20.64
C VAL A 93 1.31 7.45 20.24
N VAL A 94 1.01 7.73 18.97
CA VAL A 94 0.77 9.11 18.51
C VAL A 94 -0.33 9.81 19.31
N PRO A 95 -1.49 9.19 19.60
CA PRO A 95 -2.52 9.83 20.41
C PRO A 95 -2.11 10.18 21.85
N GLU A 96 -1.07 9.54 22.39
CA GLU A 96 -0.57 9.82 23.76
C GLU A 96 0.44 10.97 23.79
N ILE A 97 1.14 11.22 22.68
CA ILE A 97 2.21 12.24 22.62
C ILE A 97 1.74 13.58 22.07
N VAL A 98 0.61 13.62 21.33
CA VAL A 98 0.02 14.85 20.86
C VAL A 98 -0.73 15.60 21.99
N PRO A 99 -1.07 16.90 21.82
CA PRO A 99 -1.88 17.62 22.81
C PRO A 99 -3.17 16.87 23.15
N ARG A 100 -3.57 16.91 24.43
CA ARG A 100 -4.68 16.08 24.99
C ARG A 100 -5.98 16.12 24.18
N ASP A 101 -6.32 17.28 23.63
CA ASP A 101 -7.57 17.41 22.85
C ASP A 101 -7.49 16.66 21.51
N TRP A 102 -6.35 16.72 20.82
CA TRP A 102 -6.08 15.96 19.61
C TRP A 102 -6.01 14.45 19.90
N GLY A 103 -5.34 14.04 20.98
CA GLY A 103 -5.26 12.65 21.39
C GLY A 103 -6.63 12.06 21.72
N ARG A 104 -7.48 12.83 22.41
CA ARG A 104 -8.86 12.44 22.70
C ARG A 104 -9.68 12.31 21.41
N TRP A 105 -9.57 13.30 20.53
CA TRP A 105 -10.27 13.28 19.25
C TRP A 105 -9.88 12.06 18.40
N LEU A 106 -8.58 11.76 18.27
CA LEU A 106 -8.09 10.60 17.52
C LEU A 106 -8.61 9.27 18.06
N LYS A 107 -8.82 9.15 19.40
CA LYS A 107 -9.24 7.89 20.04
C LYS A 107 -10.73 7.71 20.18
N ARG A 108 -11.50 8.81 20.31
CA ARG A 108 -12.90 8.73 20.75
C ARG A 108 -13.88 9.42 19.81
N ASP A 109 -13.47 10.51 19.19
CA ASP A 109 -14.39 11.36 18.43
C ASP A 109 -14.25 11.14 16.91
N LEU A 110 -13.11 10.58 16.47
CA LEU A 110 -12.89 10.22 15.07
C LEU A 110 -13.72 8.95 14.75
N PRO A 111 -14.64 9.00 13.75
CA PRO A 111 -15.31 7.80 13.28
C PRO A 111 -14.30 6.80 12.68
N ASP A 112 -14.41 5.53 13.03
CA ASP A 112 -13.55 4.44 12.54
C ASP A 112 -12.04 4.76 12.68
N PRO A 113 -11.53 4.99 13.91
CA PRO A 113 -10.14 5.44 14.13
C PRO A 113 -9.11 4.44 13.57
N GLU A 114 -9.41 3.14 13.58
CA GLU A 114 -8.58 2.09 13.01
C GLU A 114 -8.44 2.24 11.50
N PHE A 115 -9.54 2.55 10.82
CA PHE A 115 -9.56 2.78 9.36
C PHE A 115 -8.69 3.98 8.99
N TRP A 116 -8.89 5.14 9.64
CA TRP A 116 -8.13 6.35 9.31
C TRP A 116 -6.66 6.23 9.69
N THR A 117 -6.37 5.58 10.81
CA THR A 117 -4.98 5.27 11.18
C THR A 117 -4.32 4.38 10.15
N ALA A 118 -5.03 3.35 9.65
CA ALA A 118 -4.52 2.49 8.59
C ALA A 118 -4.21 3.28 7.31
N VAL A 119 -5.11 4.17 6.88
CA VAL A 119 -4.93 5.03 5.71
C VAL A 119 -3.69 5.92 5.85
N VAL A 120 -3.55 6.61 6.99
CA VAL A 120 -2.44 7.54 7.23
C VAL A 120 -1.11 6.80 7.35
N ALA A 121 -1.04 5.77 8.18
CA ALA A 121 0.19 5.01 8.41
C ALA A 121 0.70 4.35 7.12
N LEU A 122 -0.19 3.67 6.38
CA LEU A 122 0.14 3.04 5.11
C LEU A 122 0.52 4.08 4.04
N GLY A 123 -0.19 5.21 4.01
CA GLY A 123 0.10 6.31 3.11
C GLY A 123 1.48 6.92 3.36
N PHE A 124 1.82 7.19 4.60
CA PHE A 124 3.12 7.78 4.97
C PHE A 124 4.28 6.79 4.77
N TYR A 125 4.08 5.53 5.14
CA TYR A 125 5.05 4.48 4.85
C TYR A 125 5.32 4.35 3.34
N THR A 126 4.29 4.31 2.52
CA THR A 126 4.46 4.15 1.08
C THR A 126 5.00 5.43 0.43
N ALA A 127 4.73 6.62 1.00
CA ALA A 127 5.26 7.88 0.51
C ALA A 127 6.80 7.91 0.49
N CYS A 128 7.49 7.29 1.45
CA CYS A 128 8.94 7.21 1.43
C CYS A 128 9.47 6.40 0.23
N ARG A 129 8.77 5.34 -0.17
CA ARG A 129 9.11 4.49 -1.33
C ARG A 129 8.84 5.23 -2.63
N VAL A 130 7.68 5.88 -2.77
CA VAL A 130 7.34 6.74 -3.90
C VAL A 130 8.37 7.88 -4.04
N ALA A 131 8.80 8.50 -2.94
CA ALA A 131 9.80 9.56 -2.95
C ALA A 131 11.15 9.08 -3.51
N GLU A 132 11.60 7.87 -3.15
CA GLU A 132 12.80 7.27 -3.72
C GLU A 132 12.66 6.97 -5.22
N GLN A 133 11.50 6.44 -5.62
CA GLN A 133 11.22 6.15 -7.02
C GLN A 133 11.21 7.44 -7.86
N VAL A 134 10.53 8.50 -7.39
CA VAL A 134 10.51 9.80 -8.08
C VAL A 134 11.90 10.41 -8.17
N ARG A 135 12.67 10.40 -7.06
CA ARG A 135 14.05 10.86 -7.06
C ARG A 135 14.89 10.10 -8.08
N ALA A 136 14.82 8.77 -8.07
CA ALA A 136 15.55 7.92 -9.00
C ALA A 136 15.14 8.16 -10.47
N GLY A 137 13.82 8.31 -10.72
CA GLY A 137 13.30 8.61 -12.04
C GLY A 137 13.79 9.96 -12.60
N ILE A 138 13.81 11.01 -11.77
CA ILE A 138 14.36 12.31 -12.17
C ILE A 138 15.87 12.19 -12.44
N GLN A 139 16.61 11.49 -11.60
CA GLN A 139 18.07 11.32 -11.73
C GLN A 139 18.48 10.39 -12.87
N SER A 140 17.60 9.52 -13.37
CA SER A 140 17.87 8.68 -14.55
C SER A 140 17.88 9.45 -15.87
N LEU A 141 17.28 10.65 -15.88
CA LEU A 141 17.28 11.51 -17.06
C LEU A 141 18.67 12.12 -17.28
N SER A 142 19.07 12.25 -18.55
CA SER A 142 20.38 12.81 -18.88
C SER A 142 20.51 14.27 -18.41
N ARG A 143 21.66 14.63 -17.85
CA ARG A 143 21.97 16.02 -17.47
C ARG A 143 21.91 16.96 -18.67
N GLY A 144 22.22 16.48 -19.90
CA GLY A 144 22.08 17.22 -21.12
C GLY A 144 20.68 17.75 -21.39
N MET A 145 19.65 16.99 -20.97
CA MET A 145 18.24 17.41 -21.12
C MET A 145 17.92 18.64 -20.25
N LEU A 146 18.36 18.65 -18.99
CA LEU A 146 18.21 19.82 -18.13
C LEU A 146 18.98 21.02 -18.67
N ASN A 147 20.25 20.82 -19.10
CA ASN A 147 21.08 21.87 -19.63
C ASN A 147 20.49 22.46 -20.94
N ALA A 148 19.96 21.61 -21.83
CA ALA A 148 19.27 22.07 -23.03
C ALA A 148 18.03 22.90 -22.70
N ALA A 149 17.24 22.49 -21.73
CA ALA A 149 16.06 23.22 -21.24
C ALA A 149 16.46 24.62 -20.71
N LEU A 150 17.52 24.70 -19.92
CA LEU A 150 18.02 25.97 -19.39
C LEU A 150 18.62 26.87 -20.52
N ALA A 151 19.28 26.28 -21.51
CA ALA A 151 19.81 27.00 -22.65
C ALA A 151 18.74 27.64 -23.57
N THR A 152 17.51 27.09 -23.57
CA THR A 152 16.33 27.69 -24.23
C THR A 152 15.69 28.81 -23.44
N GLY A 153 16.26 29.22 -22.29
CA GLY A 153 15.76 30.30 -21.43
C GLY A 153 14.71 29.87 -20.40
N LEU A 154 14.44 28.57 -20.25
CA LEU A 154 13.55 28.10 -19.18
C LEU A 154 14.20 28.28 -17.82
N SER A 155 13.44 28.81 -16.85
CA SER A 155 13.87 28.77 -15.46
C SER A 155 13.88 27.34 -14.90
N LEU A 156 14.69 27.08 -13.89
CA LEU A 156 14.80 25.74 -13.31
C LEU A 156 13.44 25.13 -12.89
N PRO A 157 12.52 25.84 -12.20
CA PRO A 157 11.20 25.29 -11.89
C PRO A 157 10.38 24.94 -13.14
N ARG A 158 10.48 25.74 -14.20
CA ARG A 158 9.78 25.45 -15.46
C ARG A 158 10.39 24.26 -16.18
N ALA A 159 11.72 24.11 -16.19
CA ALA A 159 12.39 22.94 -16.75
C ALA A 159 11.97 21.65 -16.02
N TYR A 160 11.84 21.70 -14.68
CA TYR A 160 11.28 20.58 -13.91
C TYR A 160 9.84 20.29 -14.32
N LEU A 161 8.96 21.29 -14.26
CA LEU A 161 7.51 21.11 -14.45
C LEU A 161 7.16 20.64 -15.87
N TYR A 162 7.79 21.21 -16.90
CA TYR A 162 7.40 20.97 -18.29
C TYR A 162 8.20 19.89 -19.02
N ILE A 163 9.40 19.54 -18.52
CA ILE A 163 10.29 18.59 -19.21
C ILE A 163 10.63 17.39 -18.33
N LEU A 164 11.26 17.60 -17.17
CA LEU A 164 11.80 16.51 -16.36
C LEU A 164 10.70 15.67 -15.71
N LEU A 165 9.73 16.31 -15.03
CA LEU A 165 8.67 15.59 -14.32
C LEU A 165 7.77 14.79 -15.28
N PRO A 166 7.23 15.35 -16.38
CA PRO A 166 6.40 14.56 -17.28
C PRO A 166 7.11 13.34 -17.84
N LEU A 167 8.43 13.47 -18.15
CA LEU A 167 9.21 12.38 -18.67
C LEU A 167 9.53 11.33 -17.57
N ALA A 168 9.96 11.77 -16.38
CA ALA A 168 10.24 10.90 -15.26
C ALA A 168 8.99 10.09 -14.86
N TYR A 169 7.83 10.73 -14.74
CA TYR A 169 6.58 10.04 -14.39
C TYR A 169 6.17 8.98 -15.41
N ARG A 170 6.35 9.25 -16.70
CA ARG A 170 6.09 8.22 -17.73
C ARG A 170 6.98 7.00 -17.59
N LEU A 171 8.27 7.19 -17.25
CA LEU A 171 9.20 6.09 -16.98
C LEU A 171 8.85 5.32 -15.70
N LEU A 172 8.21 5.99 -14.72
CA LEU A 172 7.89 5.42 -13.43
C LEU A 172 6.52 4.70 -13.40
N ILE A 173 5.68 4.81 -14.41
CA ILE A 173 4.35 4.16 -14.43
C ILE A 173 4.42 2.67 -14.07
N PRO A 174 5.31 1.82 -14.64
CA PRO A 174 5.39 0.41 -14.29
C PRO A 174 5.78 0.18 -12.82
N ILE A 175 6.66 1.04 -12.29
CA ILE A 175 7.11 0.99 -10.89
C ILE A 175 5.98 1.37 -9.97
N PHE A 176 5.23 2.42 -10.28
CA PHE A 176 4.05 2.85 -9.52
C PHE A 176 2.94 1.81 -9.55
N THR A 177 2.77 1.08 -10.65
CA THR A 177 1.86 -0.06 -10.73
C THR A 177 2.20 -1.10 -9.67
N SER A 178 3.47 -1.50 -9.59
CA SER A 178 3.94 -2.47 -8.59
C SER A 178 3.77 -1.97 -7.16
N GLU A 179 4.00 -0.68 -6.93
CA GLU A 179 3.83 -0.07 -5.61
C GLU A 179 2.36 0.01 -5.21
N PHE A 180 1.48 0.38 -6.14
CA PHE A 180 0.04 0.41 -5.92
C PHE A 180 -0.52 -0.99 -5.58
N LEU A 181 -0.08 -2.04 -6.27
CA LEU A 181 -0.43 -3.43 -5.93
C LEU A 181 0.06 -3.83 -4.53
N THR A 182 1.22 -3.32 -4.13
CA THR A 182 1.80 -3.61 -2.81
C THR A 182 0.96 -3.00 -1.68
N ILE A 183 0.35 -1.84 -1.89
CA ILE A 183 -0.56 -1.21 -0.91
C ILE A 183 -1.74 -2.13 -0.57
N PHE A 184 -2.37 -2.76 -1.56
CA PHE A 184 -3.48 -3.70 -1.30
C PHE A 184 -3.04 -4.88 -0.42
N LYS A 185 -1.85 -5.42 -0.65
CA LYS A 185 -1.31 -6.51 0.19
C LYS A 185 -0.99 -6.03 1.61
N ASN A 186 -0.39 -4.86 1.72
CA ASN A 186 0.01 -4.28 3.00
C ASN A 186 -1.18 -3.80 3.83
N SER A 187 -2.34 -3.50 3.21
CA SER A 187 -3.54 -3.12 3.97
C SER A 187 -4.03 -4.24 4.89
N SER A 188 -3.73 -5.51 4.57
CA SER A 188 -4.05 -6.65 5.45
C SER A 188 -3.39 -6.57 6.83
N LEU A 189 -2.26 -5.87 6.96
CA LEU A 189 -1.61 -5.66 8.26
C LEU A 189 -2.45 -4.77 9.19
N ALA A 190 -3.40 -3.99 8.67
CA ALA A 190 -4.26 -3.12 9.47
C ALA A 190 -5.21 -3.92 10.39
N LEU A 191 -5.42 -5.21 10.14
CA LEU A 191 -6.12 -6.10 11.08
C LEU A 191 -5.49 -6.06 12.48
N THR A 192 -4.19 -5.81 12.59
CA THR A 192 -3.46 -5.82 13.87
C THR A 192 -3.80 -4.65 14.78
N ILE A 193 -4.36 -3.58 14.23
CA ILE A 193 -4.90 -2.43 14.97
C ILE A 193 -6.43 -2.42 15.01
N GLY A 194 -7.09 -3.50 14.55
CA GLY A 194 -8.53 -3.68 14.60
C GLY A 194 -9.31 -3.19 13.38
N ALA A 195 -8.64 -2.74 12.32
CA ALA A 195 -9.33 -2.33 11.09
C ALA A 195 -10.07 -3.53 10.46
N ALA A 196 -11.37 -3.36 10.20
CA ALA A 196 -12.26 -4.39 9.68
C ALA A 196 -12.12 -4.58 8.15
N GLU A 197 -10.88 -4.82 7.69
CA GLU A 197 -10.56 -5.11 6.30
C GLU A 197 -10.76 -6.60 5.98
N LEU A 198 -10.54 -7.01 4.74
CA LEU A 198 -10.92 -8.34 4.24
C LEU A 198 -10.31 -9.50 5.06
N THR A 199 -9.05 -9.40 5.48
CA THR A 199 -8.41 -10.44 6.30
C THR A 199 -9.00 -10.50 7.71
N ALA A 200 -9.30 -9.35 8.31
CA ALA A 200 -9.94 -9.24 9.62
C ALA A 200 -11.35 -9.84 9.58
N GLN A 201 -12.12 -9.53 8.54
CA GLN A 201 -13.48 -10.07 8.37
C GLN A 201 -13.47 -11.59 8.13
N SER A 202 -12.50 -12.10 7.35
CA SER A 202 -12.35 -13.55 7.15
C SER A 202 -11.95 -14.26 8.44
N ARG A 203 -11.09 -13.65 9.26
CA ARG A 203 -10.77 -14.15 10.60
C ARG A 203 -11.98 -14.14 11.54
N GLN A 204 -12.87 -13.16 11.41
CA GLN A 204 -14.10 -13.10 12.16
C GLN A 204 -15.05 -14.25 11.76
N ILE A 205 -15.19 -14.55 10.47
CA ILE A 205 -15.96 -15.71 9.99
C ILE A 205 -15.38 -17.00 10.58
N GLU A 206 -14.07 -17.19 10.50
CA GLU A 206 -13.38 -18.36 11.06
C GLU A 206 -13.66 -18.49 12.56
N SER A 207 -13.58 -17.42 13.34
CA SER A 207 -13.79 -17.45 14.78
C SER A 207 -15.23 -17.80 15.19
N PHE A 208 -16.22 -17.50 14.36
CA PHE A 208 -17.63 -17.82 14.62
C PHE A 208 -18.04 -19.22 14.15
N THR A 209 -17.37 -19.73 13.11
CA THR A 209 -17.83 -20.93 12.41
C THR A 209 -16.86 -22.10 12.47
N PHE A 210 -15.60 -21.84 12.84
CA PHE A 210 -14.47 -22.78 12.77
C PHE A 210 -14.19 -23.29 11.33
N HIS A 211 -14.71 -22.60 10.29
CA HIS A 211 -14.52 -22.90 8.87
C HIS A 211 -13.42 -22.01 8.27
N GLY A 212 -12.20 -22.14 8.82
CA GLY A 212 -11.05 -21.34 8.41
C GLY A 212 -10.62 -21.55 6.96
N PHE A 213 -10.71 -22.79 6.45
CA PHE A 213 -10.33 -23.06 5.06
C PHE A 213 -11.21 -22.30 4.08
N GLU A 214 -12.53 -22.32 4.26
CA GLU A 214 -13.47 -21.60 3.41
C GLU A 214 -13.27 -20.10 3.53
N ALA A 215 -13.18 -19.56 4.75
CA ALA A 215 -13.05 -18.13 5.01
C ALA A 215 -11.75 -17.55 4.39
N PHE A 216 -10.60 -18.19 4.65
CA PHE A 216 -9.32 -17.69 4.12
C PHE A 216 -9.13 -17.98 2.64
N THR A 217 -9.74 -19.04 2.09
CA THR A 217 -9.75 -19.25 0.64
C THR A 217 -10.58 -18.17 -0.04
N ALA A 218 -11.75 -17.82 0.50
CA ALA A 218 -12.56 -16.71 -0.02
C ALA A 218 -11.78 -15.39 -0.01
N ALA A 219 -11.11 -15.06 1.11
CA ALA A 219 -10.25 -13.88 1.18
C ALA A 219 -9.15 -13.90 0.10
N THR A 220 -8.48 -15.05 -0.05
CA THR A 220 -7.41 -15.21 -1.05
C THR A 220 -7.92 -14.98 -2.46
N MET A 221 -9.08 -15.54 -2.80
CA MET A 221 -9.69 -15.35 -4.13
C MET A 221 -10.12 -13.89 -4.36
N LEU A 222 -10.65 -13.22 -3.33
CA LEU A 222 -11.02 -11.80 -3.42
C LEU A 222 -9.77 -10.89 -3.55
N TYR A 223 -8.69 -11.14 -2.80
CA TYR A 223 -7.42 -10.43 -3.00
C TYR A 223 -6.83 -10.67 -4.39
N LEU A 224 -6.90 -11.90 -4.90
CA LEU A 224 -6.47 -12.22 -6.26
C LEU A 224 -7.31 -11.46 -7.30
N ALA A 225 -8.63 -11.42 -7.12
CA ALA A 225 -9.54 -10.68 -8.00
C ALA A 225 -9.22 -9.18 -8.02
N ILE A 226 -9.00 -8.54 -6.85
CA ILE A 226 -8.53 -7.14 -6.77
C ILE A 226 -7.23 -6.99 -7.55
N THR A 227 -6.24 -7.85 -7.26
CA THR A 227 -4.91 -7.76 -7.86
C THR A 227 -4.97 -7.86 -9.38
N LEU A 228 -5.73 -8.82 -9.93
CA LEU A 228 -5.91 -8.98 -11.37
C LEU A 228 -6.63 -7.77 -11.98
N THR A 229 -7.66 -7.24 -11.32
CA THR A 229 -8.38 -6.04 -11.77
C THR A 229 -7.45 -4.83 -11.84
N VAL A 230 -6.66 -4.61 -10.79
CA VAL A 230 -5.69 -3.51 -10.76
C VAL A 230 -4.61 -3.68 -11.83
N ILE A 231 -4.08 -4.90 -12.02
CA ILE A 231 -3.12 -5.19 -13.10
C ILE A 231 -3.71 -4.85 -14.47
N PHE A 232 -4.95 -5.25 -14.73
CA PHE A 232 -5.61 -4.98 -15.99
C PHE A 232 -5.77 -3.48 -16.26
N ILE A 233 -6.25 -2.73 -15.25
CA ILE A 233 -6.39 -1.26 -15.33
C ILE A 233 -5.03 -0.59 -15.57
N MET A 234 -4.03 -0.97 -14.79
CA MET A 234 -2.69 -0.35 -14.85
C MET A 234 -1.96 -0.67 -16.15
N ARG A 235 -2.08 -1.89 -16.67
CA ARG A 235 -1.54 -2.22 -18.01
C ARG A 235 -2.15 -1.36 -19.11
N SER A 236 -3.45 -1.09 -19.03
CA SER A 236 -4.13 -0.20 -19.99
C SER A 236 -3.55 1.23 -19.91
N LEU A 237 -3.26 1.71 -18.71
CA LEU A 237 -2.60 3.01 -18.50
C LEU A 237 -1.16 3.00 -19.03
N GLU A 238 -0.38 1.95 -18.76
CA GLU A 238 0.99 1.79 -19.29
C GLU A 238 1.01 1.86 -20.82
N HIS A 239 0.13 1.14 -21.50
CA HIS A 239 0.05 1.18 -22.95
C HIS A 239 -0.24 2.59 -23.48
N ARG A 240 -1.13 3.33 -22.82
CA ARG A 240 -1.50 4.69 -23.23
C ARG A 240 -0.37 5.71 -23.07
N PHE A 241 0.49 5.53 -22.05
CA PHE A 241 1.57 6.48 -21.73
C PHE A 241 2.98 6.03 -22.16
N ARG A 242 3.08 4.89 -22.85
CA ARG A 242 4.35 4.32 -23.31
C ARG A 242 5.08 5.27 -24.25
N ILE A 243 6.39 5.49 -23.97
CA ILE A 243 7.26 6.27 -24.85
C ILE A 243 7.90 5.31 -25.85
N PRO A 244 7.63 5.45 -27.18
CA PRO A 244 8.28 4.63 -28.19
C PRO A 244 9.80 4.85 -28.14
N GLY A 245 10.58 3.77 -28.10
CA GLY A 245 12.06 3.81 -28.18
C GLY A 245 12.82 3.91 -26.86
N MET A 246 12.19 4.22 -25.70
CA MET A 246 12.89 4.29 -24.40
C MET A 246 12.83 3.02 -23.57
N LEU A 247 11.89 2.12 -23.81
CA LEU A 247 11.70 0.86 -23.06
C LEU A 247 11.90 -0.39 -23.94
N GLY A 248 12.68 -0.30 -25.03
CA GLY A 248 12.78 -1.32 -26.07
C GLY A 248 14.03 -2.19 -26.06
N GLN A 249 14.84 -2.29 -25.01
CA GLN A 249 16.05 -3.13 -24.99
C GLN A 249 16.09 -4.19 -23.87
N GLY A 250 14.96 -4.64 -23.39
CA GLY A 250 14.87 -5.69 -22.35
C GLY A 250 14.09 -6.92 -22.77
N GLY A 251 14.21 -7.37 -24.02
CA GLY A 251 13.44 -8.52 -24.50
C GLY A 251 14.00 -9.12 -25.81
N ARG A 252 15.19 -9.72 -25.75
CA ARG A 252 15.64 -10.83 -26.62
C ARG A 252 16.23 -11.89 -25.76
#